data_4a26644ad2b3a6dface2038e86945bea
#
_entry.id   4a26644ad2b3a6dface2038e86945bea
#
_cell.length_a   1.000
_cell.length_b   1.000
_cell.length_c   1.000
_cell.angle_alpha   90.00
_cell.angle_beta   90.00
_cell.angle_gamma   90.00
#
_symmetry.space_group_name_H-M   'P 1'
#
loop_
_entity.id
_entity.type
_entity.pdbx_description
1 polymer ?
#
loop_
_entity_poly.entity_id
_entity_poly.type
_entity_poly.pdbx_seq_one_letter_code
_entity_poly.pdbx_strand_id
1 'polypeptide(L)'
;STYAQEGKKQERQGAERERLSPEQRNQLQLKKMTLDLNLNESQQKEIAKILEEQSAKRQAEMATFKANKDKGVKPTAEERFAMKNKKLDEAIAVKAKVQKVLTPEQFKKWEDMKKENRENMKERMEKRRDKKSAE
;
A
#
# COMPACT_ATOMS: atom_id res chain seq x y z
N SER A 1 31.55 -23.42 -3.45
CA SER A 1 30.66 -24.35 -4.10
C SER A 1 29.53 -23.65 -4.88
N THR A 2 29.20 -24.22 -6.01
CA THR A 2 28.19 -23.70 -6.92
C THR A 2 26.78 -23.54 -6.29
N TYR A 3 26.46 -24.29 -5.27
CA TYR A 3 25.16 -24.23 -4.57
C TYR A 3 24.95 -22.95 -3.78
N ALA A 4 25.96 -22.41 -3.12
CA ALA A 4 25.83 -21.17 -2.34
C ALA A 4 25.71 -19.94 -3.22
N GLN A 5 26.35 -19.94 -4.41
CA GLN A 5 26.24 -18.85 -5.39
C GLN A 5 24.91 -18.84 -6.12
N GLU A 6 24.36 -20.00 -6.43
CA GLU A 6 23.01 -20.11 -7.03
C GLU A 6 21.92 -19.69 -6.05
N GLY A 7 22.06 -20.05 -4.77
CA GLY A 7 21.15 -19.62 -3.71
C GLY A 7 21.13 -18.10 -3.55
N LYS A 8 22.29 -17.44 -3.54
CA LYS A 8 22.39 -15.98 -3.46
C LYS A 8 21.86 -15.28 -4.70
N LYS A 9 22.12 -15.86 -5.89
CA LYS A 9 21.56 -15.33 -7.16
C LYS A 9 20.05 -15.47 -7.20
N GLN A 10 19.50 -16.59 -6.73
CA GLN A 10 18.06 -16.80 -6.64
C GLN A 10 17.41 -15.90 -5.60
N GLU A 11 18.06 -15.64 -4.47
CA GLU A 11 17.55 -14.71 -3.46
C GLU A 11 17.51 -13.27 -3.99
N ARG A 12 18.52 -12.81 -4.73
CA ARG A 12 18.54 -11.47 -5.33
C ARG A 12 17.55 -11.35 -6.49
N GLN A 13 17.44 -12.35 -7.33
CA GLN A 13 16.43 -12.40 -8.38
C GLN A 13 15.03 -12.62 -7.81
N GLY A 14 14.94 -13.35 -6.69
CA GLY A 14 13.73 -13.53 -5.91
C GLY A 14 13.24 -12.22 -5.29
N ALA A 15 14.14 -11.40 -4.72
CA ALA A 15 13.79 -10.11 -4.15
C ALA A 15 13.30 -9.11 -5.21
N GLU A 16 13.82 -9.16 -6.44
CA GLU A 16 13.34 -8.35 -7.57
C GLU A 16 12.06 -8.93 -8.20
N ARG A 17 11.92 -10.26 -8.21
CA ARG A 17 10.76 -10.98 -8.75
C ARG A 17 9.64 -11.15 -7.74
N GLU A 18 9.95 -11.05 -6.42
CA GLU A 18 8.99 -11.20 -5.33
C GLU A 18 8.03 -10.02 -5.20
N ARG A 19 8.21 -8.98 -6.01
CA ARG A 19 7.22 -7.93 -6.08
C ARG A 19 5.98 -8.49 -6.76
N LEU A 20 4.98 -8.68 -5.94
CA LEU A 20 3.67 -9.11 -6.41
C LEU A 20 3.12 -8.07 -7.39
N SER A 21 2.41 -8.54 -8.41
CA SER A 21 1.68 -7.64 -9.30
C SER A 21 0.62 -6.88 -8.50
N PRO A 22 0.16 -5.72 -8.97
CA PRO A 22 -0.93 -5.00 -8.32
C PRO A 22 -2.19 -5.85 -8.14
N GLU A 23 -2.51 -6.68 -9.12
CA GLU A 23 -3.66 -7.60 -9.07
C GLU A 23 -3.49 -8.65 -7.96
N GLN A 24 -2.28 -9.21 -7.85
CA GLN A 24 -1.97 -10.19 -6.80
C GLN A 24 -2.06 -9.56 -5.41
N ARG A 25 -1.52 -8.36 -5.25
CA ARG A 25 -1.62 -7.62 -3.98
C ARG A 25 -3.06 -7.34 -3.60
N ASN A 26 -3.88 -6.95 -4.57
CA ASN A 26 -5.30 -6.69 -4.36
C ASN A 26 -6.05 -7.96 -3.96
N GLN A 27 -5.75 -9.09 -4.60
CA GLN A 27 -6.35 -10.37 -4.24
C GLN A 27 -6.02 -10.79 -2.81
N LEU A 28 -4.75 -10.67 -2.42
CA LEU A 28 -4.31 -11.02 -1.06
C LEU A 28 -4.94 -10.10 -0.03
N GLN A 29 -4.99 -8.81 -0.32
CA GLN A 29 -5.61 -7.82 0.56
C GLN A 29 -7.11 -8.09 0.73
N LEU A 30 -7.80 -8.41 -0.35
CA LEU A 30 -9.23 -8.76 -0.31
C LEU A 30 -9.47 -10.01 0.53
N LYS A 31 -8.66 -11.05 0.36
CA LYS A 31 -8.77 -12.28 1.15
C LYS A 31 -8.52 -12.02 2.63
N LYS A 32 -7.51 -11.23 2.94
CA LYS A 32 -7.20 -10.84 4.31
C LYS A 32 -8.35 -10.05 4.94
N MET A 33 -8.90 -9.09 4.23
CA MET A 33 -10.06 -8.32 4.70
C MET A 33 -11.29 -9.21 4.88
N THR A 34 -11.51 -10.14 3.95
CA THR A 34 -12.61 -11.10 4.03
C THR A 34 -12.50 -11.95 5.31
N LEU A 35 -11.30 -12.42 5.61
CA LEU A 35 -11.02 -13.21 6.80
C LEU A 35 -11.20 -12.39 8.08
N ASP A 36 -10.62 -11.19 8.14
CA ASP A 36 -10.60 -10.35 9.33
C ASP A 36 -11.96 -9.71 9.63
N LEU A 37 -12.73 -9.37 8.60
CA LEU A 37 -14.00 -8.65 8.71
C LEU A 37 -15.22 -9.51 8.43
N ASN A 38 -15.05 -10.78 8.07
CA ASN A 38 -16.14 -11.67 7.65
C ASN A 38 -16.99 -11.07 6.52
N LEU A 39 -16.34 -10.65 5.44
CA LEU A 39 -17.04 -10.06 4.30
C LEU A 39 -17.89 -11.11 3.58
N ASN A 40 -19.15 -10.78 3.27
CA ASN A 40 -19.98 -11.61 2.40
C ASN A 40 -19.59 -11.41 0.93
N GLU A 41 -20.16 -12.18 0.02
CA GLU A 41 -19.82 -12.14 -1.41
C GLU A 41 -20.06 -10.75 -2.04
N SER A 42 -21.16 -10.12 -1.69
CA SER A 42 -21.50 -8.77 -2.18
C SER A 42 -20.47 -7.74 -1.70
N GLN A 43 -20.12 -7.80 -0.44
CA GLN A 43 -19.10 -6.91 0.15
C GLN A 43 -17.74 -7.13 -0.51
N GLN A 44 -17.36 -8.39 -0.75
CA GLN A 44 -16.11 -8.73 -1.42
C GLN A 44 -16.02 -8.09 -2.81
N LYS A 45 -17.09 -8.13 -3.58
CA LYS A 45 -17.15 -7.51 -4.91
C LYS A 45 -16.97 -5.99 -4.84
N GLU A 46 -17.62 -5.34 -3.90
CA GLU A 46 -17.54 -3.89 -3.74
C GLU A 46 -16.15 -3.46 -3.22
N ILE A 47 -15.60 -4.18 -2.25
CA ILE A 47 -14.24 -3.92 -1.74
C ILE A 47 -13.20 -4.15 -2.85
N ALA A 48 -13.37 -5.20 -3.67
CA ALA A 48 -12.48 -5.45 -4.81
C ALA A 48 -12.40 -4.26 -5.75
N LYS A 49 -13.53 -3.64 -6.06
CA LYS A 49 -13.59 -2.43 -6.90
C LYS A 49 -12.83 -1.26 -6.27
N ILE A 50 -13.01 -1.06 -4.98
CA ILE A 50 -12.32 0.01 -4.23
C ILE A 50 -10.80 -0.21 -4.27
N LEU A 51 -10.34 -1.45 -4.05
CA LEU A 51 -8.93 -1.80 -4.10
C LEU A 51 -8.33 -1.60 -5.49
N GLU A 52 -9.07 -1.97 -6.55
CA GLU A 52 -8.66 -1.76 -7.94
C GLU A 52 -8.49 -0.27 -8.28
N GLU A 53 -9.44 0.55 -7.87
CA GLU A 53 -9.37 2.00 -8.08
C GLU A 53 -8.17 2.63 -7.35
N GLN A 54 -7.95 2.26 -6.10
CA GLN A 54 -6.79 2.70 -5.34
C GLN A 54 -5.48 2.29 -5.99
N SER A 55 -5.41 1.05 -6.44
CA SER A 55 -4.23 0.47 -7.09
C SER A 55 -3.91 1.20 -8.40
N ALA A 56 -4.91 1.49 -9.22
CA ALA A 56 -4.75 2.23 -10.47
C ALA A 56 -4.20 3.64 -10.23
N LYS A 57 -4.73 4.35 -9.24
CA LYS A 57 -4.26 5.68 -8.86
C LYS A 57 -2.82 5.65 -8.35
N ARG A 58 -2.49 4.66 -7.53
CA ARG A 58 -1.14 4.48 -7.00
C ARG A 58 -0.13 4.22 -8.12
N GLN A 59 -0.48 3.38 -9.09
CA GLN A 59 0.37 3.08 -10.23
C GLN A 59 0.64 4.33 -11.08
N ALA A 60 -0.40 5.14 -11.33
CA ALA A 60 -0.27 6.39 -12.07
C ALA A 60 0.66 7.38 -11.34
N GLU A 61 0.51 7.51 -10.04
CA GLU A 61 1.35 8.37 -9.19
C GLU A 61 2.80 7.90 -9.17
N MET A 62 3.02 6.60 -9.05
CA MET A 62 4.36 6.00 -9.07
C MET A 62 5.05 6.18 -10.42
N ALA A 63 4.31 6.06 -11.52
CA ALA A 63 4.84 6.27 -12.86
C ALA A 63 5.31 7.73 -13.04
N THR A 64 4.53 8.69 -12.59
CA THR A 64 4.87 10.12 -12.62
C THR A 64 6.09 10.40 -11.75
N PHE A 65 6.13 9.85 -10.54
CA PHE A 65 7.26 10.01 -9.62
C PHE A 65 8.55 9.45 -10.22
N LYS A 66 8.48 8.26 -10.82
CA LYS A 66 9.62 7.61 -11.46
C LYS A 66 10.13 8.43 -12.66
N ALA A 67 9.22 8.92 -13.49
CA ALA A 67 9.58 9.75 -14.64
C ALA A 67 10.31 11.03 -14.21
N ASN A 68 9.83 11.69 -13.15
CA ASN A 68 10.46 12.90 -12.61
C ASN A 68 11.83 12.58 -11.98
N LYS A 69 11.93 11.47 -11.27
CA LYS A 69 13.19 11.02 -10.67
C LYS A 69 14.25 10.73 -11.73
N ASP A 70 13.86 10.06 -12.82
CA ASP A 70 14.76 9.74 -13.93
C ASP A 70 15.27 11.00 -14.64
N LYS A 71 14.47 12.07 -14.66
CA LYS A 71 14.85 13.38 -15.20
C LYS A 71 15.64 14.25 -14.22
N GLY A 72 15.82 13.78 -12.98
CA GLY A 72 16.49 14.56 -11.93
C GLY A 72 15.68 15.74 -11.42
N VAL A 73 14.37 15.76 -11.66
CA VAL A 73 13.48 16.84 -11.22
C VAL A 73 12.98 16.55 -9.81
N LYS A 74 13.27 17.47 -8.89
CA LYS A 74 12.75 17.40 -7.52
C LYS A 74 11.44 18.16 -7.43
N PRO A 75 10.44 17.62 -6.71
CA PRO A 75 9.18 18.34 -6.54
C PRO A 75 9.37 19.62 -5.71
N THR A 76 8.67 20.68 -6.08
CA THR A 76 8.60 21.92 -5.30
C THR A 76 7.78 21.70 -4.03
N ALA A 77 7.87 22.65 -3.09
CA ALA A 77 7.05 22.62 -1.88
C ALA A 77 5.55 22.62 -2.19
N GLU A 78 5.13 23.40 -3.19
CA GLU A 78 3.73 23.45 -3.66
C GLU A 78 3.29 22.12 -4.25
N GLU A 79 4.14 21.48 -5.05
CA GLU A 79 3.87 20.17 -5.63
C GLU A 79 3.74 19.10 -4.55
N ARG A 80 4.62 19.13 -3.53
CA ARG A 80 4.52 18.21 -2.38
C ARG A 80 3.24 18.41 -1.60
N PHE A 81 2.85 19.66 -1.39
CA PHE A 81 1.57 20.00 -0.74
C PHE A 81 0.40 19.46 -1.54
N ALA A 82 0.36 19.70 -2.85
CA ALA A 82 -0.70 19.22 -3.73
C ALA A 82 -0.81 17.69 -3.73
N MET A 83 0.33 16.99 -3.73
CA MET A 83 0.36 15.53 -3.66
C MET A 83 -0.20 15.00 -2.34
N LYS A 84 0.21 15.59 -1.23
CA LYS A 84 -0.29 15.20 0.10
C LYS A 84 -1.78 15.47 0.24
N ASN A 85 -2.22 16.63 -0.23
CA ASN A 85 -3.62 17.02 -0.22
C ASN A 85 -4.48 16.04 -1.03
N LYS A 86 -4.02 15.69 -2.22
CA LYS A 86 -4.67 14.71 -3.08
C LYS A 86 -4.78 13.34 -2.42
N LYS A 87 -3.71 12.88 -1.78
CA LYS A 87 -3.69 11.59 -1.07
C LYS A 87 -4.69 11.56 0.09
N LEU A 88 -4.78 12.66 0.83
CA LEU A 88 -5.74 12.77 1.93
C LEU A 88 -7.18 12.80 1.40
N ASP A 89 -7.43 13.51 0.32
CA ASP A 89 -8.75 13.53 -0.33
C ASP A 89 -9.13 12.12 -0.82
N GLU A 90 -8.21 11.39 -1.41
CA GLU A 90 -8.42 10.02 -1.86
C GLU A 90 -8.71 9.09 -0.66
N ALA A 91 -7.99 9.26 0.45
CA ALA A 91 -8.22 8.48 1.67
C ALA A 91 -9.60 8.76 2.27
N ILE A 92 -10.02 10.03 2.27
CA ILE A 92 -11.36 10.43 2.73
C ILE A 92 -12.44 9.79 1.85
N ALA A 93 -12.25 9.83 0.53
CA ALA A 93 -13.19 9.22 -0.43
C ALA A 93 -13.29 7.70 -0.26
N VAL A 94 -12.16 7.03 -0.05
CA VAL A 94 -12.12 5.58 0.20
C VAL A 94 -12.83 5.24 1.50
N LYS A 95 -12.57 5.98 2.56
CA LYS A 95 -13.24 5.80 3.85
C LYS A 95 -14.77 5.87 3.69
N ALA A 96 -15.27 6.86 2.96
CA ALA A 96 -16.70 7.02 2.70
C ALA A 96 -17.27 5.83 1.92
N LYS A 97 -16.56 5.34 0.91
CA LYS A 97 -16.99 4.17 0.12
C LYS A 97 -17.01 2.90 0.96
N VAL A 98 -15.98 2.67 1.75
CA VAL A 98 -15.87 1.50 2.64
C VAL A 98 -16.98 1.53 3.68
N GLN A 99 -17.28 2.69 4.25
CA GLN A 99 -18.34 2.86 5.23
C GLN A 99 -19.72 2.46 4.69
N LYS A 100 -19.98 2.73 3.41
CA LYS A 100 -21.23 2.34 2.76
C LYS A 100 -21.37 0.83 2.53
N VAL A 101 -20.23 0.14 2.39
CA VAL A 101 -20.20 -1.30 2.10
C VAL A 101 -20.22 -2.12 3.39
N LEU A 102 -19.56 -1.65 4.44
CA LEU A 102 -19.40 -2.39 5.70
C LEU A 102 -20.51 -2.08 6.68
N THR A 103 -20.81 -3.06 7.54
CA THR A 103 -21.64 -2.82 8.72
C THR A 103 -20.87 -1.92 9.70
N PRO A 104 -21.56 -1.26 10.66
CA PRO A 104 -20.87 -0.43 11.66
C PRO A 104 -19.76 -1.17 12.43
N GLU A 105 -19.99 -2.44 12.78
CA GLU A 105 -18.99 -3.26 13.48
C GLU A 105 -17.77 -3.56 12.60
N GLN A 106 -18.01 -3.94 11.35
CA GLN A 106 -16.95 -4.19 10.37
C GLN A 106 -16.16 -2.92 10.11
N PHE A 107 -16.84 -1.79 9.98
CA PHE A 107 -16.21 -0.50 9.73
C PHE A 107 -15.30 -0.09 10.89
N LYS A 108 -15.74 -0.28 12.13
CA LYS A 108 -14.92 -0.01 13.32
C LYS A 108 -13.64 -0.86 13.32
N LYS A 109 -13.77 -2.15 13.03
CA LYS A 109 -12.62 -3.04 12.89
C LYS A 109 -11.68 -2.58 11.79
N TRP A 110 -12.22 -2.18 10.66
CA TRP A 110 -11.44 -1.68 9.53
C TRP A 110 -10.66 -0.42 9.92
N GLU A 111 -11.28 0.52 10.62
CA GLU A 111 -10.62 1.72 11.12
C GLU A 111 -9.48 1.38 12.11
N ASP A 112 -9.73 0.45 13.01
CA ASP A 112 -8.72 -0.01 13.98
C ASP A 112 -7.52 -0.65 13.27
N MET A 113 -7.77 -1.47 12.25
CA MET A 113 -6.72 -2.08 11.43
C MET A 113 -5.90 -1.04 10.69
N LYS A 114 -6.54 -0.01 10.14
CA LYS A 114 -5.87 1.09 9.45
C LYS A 114 -4.98 1.88 10.39
N LYS A 115 -5.46 2.15 11.59
CA LYS A 115 -4.71 2.85 12.63
C LYS A 115 -3.49 2.06 13.06
N GLU A 116 -3.65 0.75 13.31
CA GLU A 116 -2.57 -0.15 13.68
C GLU A 116 -1.50 -0.21 12.59
N ASN A 117 -1.91 -0.31 11.33
CA ASN A 117 -0.98 -0.33 10.20
C ASN A 117 -0.16 0.98 10.12
N ARG A 118 -0.78 2.13 10.36
CA ARG A 118 -0.09 3.42 10.37
C ARG A 118 0.92 3.51 11.51
N GLU A 119 0.56 3.03 12.70
CA GLU A 119 1.45 2.99 13.86
C GLU A 119 2.65 2.06 13.62
N ASN A 120 2.41 0.90 13.02
CA ASN A 120 3.46 -0.05 12.68
C ASN A 120 4.43 0.52 11.62
N MET A 121 3.91 1.22 10.61
CA MET A 121 4.73 1.90 9.61
C MET A 121 5.59 2.99 10.24
N LYS A 122 5.02 3.76 11.15
CA LYS A 122 5.72 4.83 11.87
C LYS A 122 6.88 4.26 12.67
N GLU A 123 6.65 3.17 13.41
CA GLU A 123 7.69 2.47 14.16
C GLU A 123 8.81 1.96 13.28
N ARG A 124 8.48 1.37 12.13
CA ARG A 124 9.45 0.88 11.16
C ARG A 124 10.32 2.02 10.61
N MET A 125 9.71 3.16 10.33
CA MET A 125 10.42 4.34 9.85
C MET A 125 11.34 4.93 10.92
N GLU A 126 10.90 4.97 12.16
CA GLU A 126 11.70 5.42 13.30
C GLU A 126 12.90 4.50 13.53
N LYS A 127 12.71 3.19 13.48
CA LYS A 127 13.78 2.21 13.60
C LYS A 127 14.80 2.33 12.47
N ARG A 128 14.38 2.59 11.25
CA ARG A 128 15.27 2.84 10.11
C ARG A 128 16.08 4.12 10.30
N ARG A 129 15.44 5.16 10.83
CA ARG A 129 16.09 6.45 11.11
C ARG A 129 17.15 6.30 12.20
N ASP A 130 16.83 5.61 13.30
CA ASP A 130 17.73 5.34 14.41
C ASP A 130 18.92 4.48 13.97
N LYS A 131 18.69 3.48 13.14
CA LYS A 131 19.72 2.63 12.58
C LYS A 131 20.66 3.43 11.66
N LYS A 132 20.14 4.36 10.88
CA LYS A 132 20.94 5.25 10.03
C LYS A 132 21.77 6.24 10.84
N SER A 133 21.23 6.73 11.96
CA SER A 133 21.93 7.66 12.85
C SER A 133 23.05 6.99 13.66
N ALA A 134 22.96 5.67 13.91
CA ALA A 134 23.95 4.89 14.64
C ALA A 134 25.16 4.50 13.77
N GLU A 135 25.08 4.64 12.45
CA GLU A 135 26.17 4.43 11.51
C GLU A 135 26.91 5.74 11.24
#